data_c6b7334681ba888d172c8a4d2ad826db
#
_entry.id   c6b7334681ba888d172c8a4d2ad826db
#
_cell.length_a   1.000
_cell.length_b   1.000
_cell.length_c   1.000
_cell.angle_alpha   90.00
_cell.angle_beta   90.00
_cell.angle_gamma   90.00
#
_symmetry.space_group_name_H-M   'P 1'
#
loop_
_entity.id
_entity.type
_entity.pdbx_description
1 polymer ?
#
loop_
_entity_poly.entity_id
_entity_poly.type
_entity_poly.pdbx_seq_one_letter_code
_entity_poly.pdbx_strand_id
1 'polypeptide(L)'
;MGNRRHVAERRKTGPAVIGGVIAAVVVGAAGVGAWALAGDGTDSDGAHTTSGAVKKAKTGPLSAAEVTSAAQRFLTAWQGGELAGAAEATDAAAPAKALLTAYGKDARTEGLTLTPGTPVGAKVPFSVKATVVHDRTRAPLAYDSALTVVRRDGDGEPRVDWTPAVLHPDLAEGDRLVTGEAGDPPIEAVDRDGGALTAAKYPSLGTVLDGLREKYGKRAGGTAGVELRVVRGKASKAKKLSDKTLLELSEGTPGTVKTTLDPALQAAAEKQVARRARSSVVLTRASTGEILAVANSGHGFNTGFQGSLAPGSTMKVLTSSLLIEKGLASADKPHPCPKYSSYGGWKFQNDDKFSIKGGTFKASFARSCNTAFISRAGKLADDDLTRQAQEVFGLGRDDWAIGVPSFDGAVPVQSAAQKAASLIGQGGVRMNPLNMASVSATVRSGAFHQPYLVAPSVDGRTLATASRKMSAGTLAQLRELMAYTADYGTAAEAMAGVPGDTGAKTGSAEVDGQKKPNGWFTAYRDDLAAAAVVQAGGHGGDTAGPIVAALLKAGG
;
A
#
# COMPACT_ATOMS: atom_id res chain seq x y z
N MET A 1 35.34 -11.41 -3.15
CA MET A 1 35.44 -12.82 -3.55
C MET A 1 34.60 -13.68 -2.62
N GLY A 2 33.69 -14.50 -3.15
CA GLY A 2 33.07 -15.61 -2.46
C GLY A 2 31.76 -15.33 -1.73
N ASN A 3 30.70 -15.15 -2.47
CA ASN A 3 29.30 -15.22 -2.03
C ASN A 3 28.97 -16.67 -1.63
N ARG A 4 28.68 -16.96 -0.38
CA ARG A 4 28.02 -18.23 0.02
C ARG A 4 26.78 -17.92 0.84
N ARG A 5 25.64 -18.10 0.18
CA ARG A 5 24.30 -18.19 0.77
C ARG A 5 24.25 -19.41 1.68
N HIS A 6 23.80 -19.26 2.92
CA HIS A 6 23.31 -20.39 3.70
C HIS A 6 21.79 -20.38 3.66
N VAL A 7 21.28 -21.26 2.80
CA VAL A 7 19.90 -21.72 2.76
C VAL A 7 19.68 -22.61 3.98
N ALA A 8 18.64 -22.32 4.76
CA ALA A 8 18.18 -23.21 5.81
C ALA A 8 17.49 -24.43 5.17
N GLU A 9 17.99 -25.62 5.44
CA GLU A 9 17.34 -26.88 5.05
C GLU A 9 15.99 -27.02 5.73
N ARG A 10 14.94 -27.06 4.92
CA ARG A 10 13.57 -27.40 5.32
C ARG A 10 13.42 -28.91 5.45
N ARG A 11 13.10 -29.40 6.62
CA ARG A 11 12.39 -30.69 6.78
C ARG A 11 10.91 -30.46 6.47
N LYS A 12 10.39 -31.28 5.54
CA LYS A 12 8.99 -31.26 5.05
C LYS A 12 8.06 -31.85 6.10
N THR A 13 7.02 -31.13 6.49
CA THR A 13 5.69 -31.66 6.85
C THR A 13 4.66 -30.65 6.37
N GLY A 14 3.66 -31.15 5.62
CA GLY A 14 2.68 -30.37 4.84
C GLY A 14 1.51 -29.86 5.67
N PRO A 15 0.33 -29.53 5.04
CA PRO A 15 0.12 -28.17 4.55
C PRO A 15 -1.06 -27.46 5.23
N ALA A 16 -1.10 -26.12 5.20
CA ALA A 16 -2.34 -25.37 5.25
C ALA A 16 -2.21 -24.08 4.43
N VAL A 17 -3.18 -23.92 3.55
CA VAL A 17 -3.37 -22.95 2.49
C VAL A 17 -3.92 -21.65 3.06
N ILE A 18 -3.50 -20.51 2.49
CA ILE A 18 -4.31 -19.40 1.97
C ILE A 18 -3.35 -18.30 1.49
N GLY A 19 -3.46 -17.95 0.20
CA GLY A 19 -2.77 -16.79 -0.38
C GLY A 19 -2.98 -16.78 -1.88
N GLY A 20 -3.80 -15.85 -2.37
CA GLY A 20 -4.17 -15.73 -3.76
C GLY A 20 -2.97 -15.50 -4.68
N VAL A 21 -2.91 -16.28 -5.73
CA VAL A 21 -1.97 -16.15 -6.83
C VAL A 21 -2.77 -16.04 -8.12
N ILE A 22 -2.45 -15.07 -8.92
CA ILE A 22 -2.86 -14.98 -10.32
C ILE A 22 -2.17 -16.13 -11.05
N ALA A 23 -2.94 -17.13 -11.46
CA ALA A 23 -2.44 -18.25 -12.26
C ALA A 23 -2.76 -17.99 -13.73
N ALA A 24 -1.72 -17.96 -14.56
CA ALA A 24 -1.83 -18.15 -15.98
C ALA A 24 -2.14 -19.64 -16.23
N VAL A 25 -3.28 -19.91 -16.84
CA VAL A 25 -3.68 -21.26 -17.21
C VAL A 25 -3.06 -21.59 -18.57
N VAL A 26 -2.16 -22.56 -18.58
CA VAL A 26 -1.76 -23.28 -19.79
C VAL A 26 -2.62 -24.54 -19.87
N VAL A 27 -3.50 -24.61 -20.84
CA VAL A 27 -4.29 -25.82 -21.16
C VAL A 27 -3.46 -26.72 -22.07
N GLY A 28 -3.06 -27.86 -21.55
CA GLY A 28 -2.50 -28.94 -22.34
C GLY A 28 -3.59 -29.95 -22.69
N ALA A 29 -3.77 -30.18 -23.98
CA ALA A 29 -4.66 -31.20 -24.54
C ALA A 29 -4.01 -32.59 -24.49
N ALA A 30 -4.77 -33.57 -24.07
CA ALA A 30 -4.58 -34.98 -24.44
C ALA A 30 -5.97 -35.64 -24.36
N GLY A 31 -6.47 -36.28 -25.31
CA GLY A 31 -5.96 -37.35 -26.13
C GLY A 31 -7.04 -38.44 -26.17
N VAL A 32 -7.61 -38.65 -27.30
CA VAL A 32 -8.76 -39.44 -27.69
C VAL A 32 -8.49 -40.94 -27.56
N GLY A 33 -9.48 -41.69 -27.13
CA GLY A 33 -9.59 -43.14 -27.39
C GLY A 33 -10.82 -43.43 -28.22
N ALA A 34 -10.62 -43.84 -29.45
CA ALA A 34 -11.67 -44.32 -30.35
C ALA A 34 -11.93 -45.79 -30.11
N TRP A 35 -13.21 -46.18 -30.06
CA TRP A 35 -13.64 -47.55 -30.25
C TRP A 35 -14.66 -47.59 -31.38
N ALA A 36 -14.25 -48.24 -32.46
CA ALA A 36 -15.13 -48.64 -33.56
C ALA A 36 -15.61 -50.06 -33.29
N LEU A 37 -16.91 -50.31 -33.47
CA LEU A 37 -17.44 -51.64 -33.74
C LEU A 37 -18.40 -51.51 -34.89
N ALA A 38 -18.11 -52.31 -35.93
CA ALA A 38 -18.90 -52.49 -37.10
C ALA A 38 -20.06 -53.41 -36.80
N GLY A 39 -21.19 -53.19 -37.47
CA GLY A 39 -22.35 -54.08 -37.53
C GLY A 39 -23.19 -53.74 -38.76
N ASP A 40 -23.22 -54.64 -39.68
CA ASP A 40 -23.83 -54.62 -40.98
C ASP A 40 -25.37 -54.89 -40.91
N GLY A 41 -26.17 -54.37 -41.85
CA GLY A 41 -27.54 -54.86 -42.03
C GLY A 41 -28.58 -53.86 -42.54
N THR A 42 -28.64 -53.69 -43.85
CA THR A 42 -29.81 -53.59 -44.78
C THR A 42 -31.08 -52.78 -44.47
N ASP A 43 -31.34 -51.89 -45.45
CA ASP A 43 -32.64 -51.50 -46.12
C ASP A 43 -33.81 -50.89 -45.31
N SER A 44 -34.23 -49.71 -45.59
CA SER A 44 -35.24 -49.17 -46.51
C SER A 44 -35.97 -47.95 -46.00
N ASP A 45 -36.19 -47.03 -46.94
CA ASP A 45 -37.26 -46.01 -47.03
C ASP A 45 -37.42 -44.84 -46.07
N GLY A 46 -37.10 -43.69 -46.61
CA GLY A 46 -37.97 -42.49 -46.71
C GLY A 46 -38.42 -41.74 -45.51
N ALA A 47 -37.67 -40.69 -45.15
CA ALA A 47 -38.28 -39.44 -44.63
C ALA A 47 -37.28 -38.28 -44.68
N HIS A 48 -37.64 -37.18 -45.34
CA HIS A 48 -36.92 -35.91 -45.33
C HIS A 48 -36.83 -35.35 -43.93
N THR A 49 -35.64 -35.36 -43.32
CA THR A 49 -35.31 -34.52 -42.18
C THR A 49 -34.19 -33.59 -42.61
N THR A 50 -34.50 -32.31 -42.61
CA THR A 50 -33.51 -31.22 -42.72
C THR A 50 -32.49 -31.35 -41.61
N SER A 51 -31.34 -31.96 -41.92
CA SER A 51 -30.20 -32.00 -41.00
C SER A 51 -29.58 -30.59 -40.92
N GLY A 52 -29.88 -29.86 -39.85
CA GLY A 52 -29.10 -28.70 -39.46
C GLY A 52 -27.67 -29.16 -39.19
N ALA A 53 -26.75 -28.83 -40.09
CA ALA A 53 -25.33 -29.09 -39.89
C ALA A 53 -24.87 -28.45 -38.59
N VAL A 54 -24.59 -29.27 -37.57
CA VAL A 54 -23.91 -28.82 -36.35
C VAL A 54 -22.55 -28.31 -36.81
N LYS A 55 -22.40 -26.98 -36.86
CA LYS A 55 -21.11 -26.34 -37.11
C LYS A 55 -20.13 -26.84 -36.07
N LYS A 56 -19.10 -27.54 -36.49
CA LYS A 56 -18.01 -27.99 -35.64
C LYS A 56 -17.37 -26.76 -34.99
N ALA A 57 -17.27 -26.74 -33.65
CA ALA A 57 -16.64 -25.64 -32.94
C ALA A 57 -15.22 -25.38 -33.47
N LYS A 58 -14.89 -24.12 -33.76
CA LYS A 58 -13.55 -23.74 -34.18
C LYS A 58 -12.58 -23.92 -33.01
N THR A 59 -11.49 -24.61 -33.24
CA THR A 59 -10.42 -24.85 -32.25
C THR A 59 -9.09 -24.29 -32.74
N GLY A 60 -8.15 -24.04 -31.83
CA GLY A 60 -6.81 -23.52 -32.13
C GLY A 60 -6.64 -22.01 -31.87
N PRO A 61 -5.42 -21.48 -32.05
CA PRO A 61 -5.13 -20.07 -31.81
C PRO A 61 -5.91 -19.17 -32.79
N LEU A 62 -6.19 -17.94 -32.33
CA LEU A 62 -6.82 -16.92 -33.17
C LEU A 62 -5.85 -16.43 -34.24
N SER A 63 -6.31 -16.30 -35.48
CA SER A 63 -5.59 -15.63 -36.55
C SER A 63 -5.70 -14.10 -36.40
N ALA A 64 -4.74 -13.34 -36.94
CA ALA A 64 -4.77 -11.90 -36.94
C ALA A 64 -6.04 -11.31 -37.59
N ALA A 65 -6.55 -11.96 -38.64
CA ALA A 65 -7.81 -11.59 -39.31
C ALA A 65 -9.03 -11.79 -38.40
N GLU A 66 -9.09 -12.88 -37.65
CA GLU A 66 -10.15 -13.14 -36.67
C GLU A 66 -10.14 -12.11 -35.52
N VAL A 67 -8.94 -11.78 -35.03
CA VAL A 67 -8.77 -10.74 -33.98
C VAL A 67 -9.28 -9.38 -34.49
N THR A 68 -8.81 -8.96 -35.66
CA THR A 68 -9.20 -7.66 -36.25
C THR A 68 -10.72 -7.62 -36.50
N SER A 69 -11.30 -8.67 -37.10
CA SER A 69 -12.74 -8.72 -37.40
C SER A 69 -13.60 -8.71 -36.15
N ALA A 70 -13.20 -9.42 -35.07
CA ALA A 70 -13.95 -9.45 -33.82
C ALA A 70 -13.89 -8.08 -33.12
N ALA A 71 -12.72 -7.45 -33.07
CA ALA A 71 -12.55 -6.11 -32.53
C ALA A 71 -13.37 -5.07 -33.30
N GLN A 72 -13.33 -5.09 -34.63
CA GLN A 72 -14.11 -4.19 -35.48
C GLN A 72 -15.61 -4.33 -35.24
N ARG A 73 -16.14 -5.57 -35.20
CA ARG A 73 -17.57 -5.81 -34.93
C ARG A 73 -17.99 -5.13 -33.62
N PHE A 74 -17.23 -5.32 -32.54
CA PHE A 74 -17.51 -4.71 -31.25
C PHE A 74 -17.45 -3.19 -31.30
N LEU A 75 -16.33 -2.63 -31.79
CA LEU A 75 -16.09 -1.20 -31.80
C LEU A 75 -17.07 -0.46 -32.71
N THR A 76 -17.37 -0.99 -33.91
CA THR A 76 -18.33 -0.39 -34.84
C THR A 76 -19.74 -0.38 -34.26
N ALA A 77 -20.20 -1.51 -33.69
CA ALA A 77 -21.51 -1.60 -33.07
C ALA A 77 -21.63 -0.66 -31.87
N TRP A 78 -20.60 -0.57 -31.03
CA TRP A 78 -20.58 0.34 -29.89
C TRP A 78 -20.61 1.82 -30.34
N GLN A 79 -19.76 2.20 -31.30
CA GLN A 79 -19.75 3.55 -31.86
C GLN A 79 -21.08 3.91 -32.54
N GLY A 80 -21.69 2.97 -33.22
CA GLY A 80 -22.99 3.16 -33.89
C GLY A 80 -24.20 3.17 -32.94
N GLY A 81 -24.00 2.95 -31.64
CA GLY A 81 -25.10 2.88 -30.67
C GLY A 81 -25.89 1.56 -30.69
N GLU A 82 -25.44 0.57 -31.46
CA GLU A 82 -26.03 -0.78 -31.52
C GLU A 82 -25.59 -1.61 -30.31
N LEU A 83 -26.01 -1.19 -29.11
CA LEU A 83 -25.48 -1.72 -27.84
C LEU A 83 -25.78 -3.21 -27.65
N ALA A 84 -26.86 -3.74 -28.23
CA ALA A 84 -27.13 -5.17 -28.23
C ALA A 84 -26.10 -5.93 -29.08
N GLY A 85 -25.85 -5.45 -30.31
CA GLY A 85 -24.84 -6.03 -31.19
C GLY A 85 -23.41 -5.96 -30.64
N ALA A 86 -23.06 -4.82 -30.02
CA ALA A 86 -21.79 -4.68 -29.32
C ALA A 86 -21.65 -5.71 -28.18
N ALA A 87 -22.68 -5.85 -27.37
CA ALA A 87 -22.70 -6.81 -26.27
C ALA A 87 -22.59 -8.27 -26.76
N GLU A 88 -23.30 -8.64 -27.83
CA GLU A 88 -23.24 -9.97 -28.45
C GLU A 88 -21.85 -10.26 -29.04
N ALA A 89 -21.08 -9.24 -29.40
CA ALA A 89 -19.70 -9.39 -29.83
C ALA A 89 -18.73 -9.74 -28.69
N THR A 90 -19.18 -9.76 -27.43
CA THR A 90 -18.40 -10.14 -26.26
C THR A 90 -18.70 -11.58 -25.82
N ASP A 91 -17.89 -12.13 -24.94
CA ASP A 91 -18.13 -13.43 -24.28
C ASP A 91 -19.13 -13.32 -23.10
N ALA A 92 -19.39 -12.10 -22.60
CA ALA A 92 -20.29 -11.80 -21.49
C ALA A 92 -21.33 -10.72 -21.86
N ALA A 93 -22.27 -11.06 -22.74
CA ALA A 93 -23.21 -10.10 -23.36
C ALA A 93 -24.06 -9.31 -22.35
N ALA A 94 -24.57 -9.93 -21.29
CA ALA A 94 -25.46 -9.24 -20.35
C ALA A 94 -24.76 -8.14 -19.53
N PRO A 95 -23.61 -8.39 -18.85
CA PRO A 95 -22.86 -7.34 -18.17
C PRO A 95 -22.30 -6.29 -19.15
N ALA A 96 -21.86 -6.70 -20.35
CA ALA A 96 -21.43 -5.77 -21.38
C ALA A 96 -22.54 -4.77 -21.77
N LYS A 97 -23.75 -5.27 -22.08
CA LYS A 97 -24.89 -4.43 -22.43
C LYS A 97 -25.25 -3.43 -21.33
N ALA A 98 -25.26 -3.91 -20.08
CA ALA A 98 -25.56 -3.04 -18.93
C ALA A 98 -24.58 -1.87 -18.83
N LEU A 99 -23.27 -2.15 -18.91
CA LEU A 99 -22.23 -1.13 -18.76
C LEU A 99 -22.11 -0.21 -19.97
N LEU A 100 -22.28 -0.73 -21.21
CA LEU A 100 -22.35 0.08 -22.43
C LEU A 100 -23.55 1.02 -22.42
N THR A 101 -24.70 0.58 -21.91
CA THR A 101 -25.89 1.41 -21.73
C THR A 101 -25.64 2.52 -20.71
N ALA A 102 -25.02 2.19 -19.57
CA ALA A 102 -24.65 3.13 -18.54
C ALA A 102 -23.64 4.18 -19.02
N TYR A 103 -22.76 3.82 -19.96
CA TYR A 103 -21.81 4.77 -20.57
C TYR A 103 -22.50 5.92 -21.29
N GLY A 104 -23.57 5.67 -22.02
CA GLY A 104 -24.37 6.75 -22.62
C GLY A 104 -25.26 7.46 -21.60
N LYS A 105 -25.93 6.70 -20.72
CA LYS A 105 -26.98 7.21 -19.84
C LYS A 105 -26.44 7.85 -18.55
N ASP A 106 -25.60 7.08 -17.81
CA ASP A 106 -25.15 7.50 -16.47
C ASP A 106 -23.88 8.37 -16.57
N ALA A 107 -22.95 8.05 -17.49
CA ALA A 107 -21.80 8.90 -17.77
C ALA A 107 -22.14 10.08 -18.71
N ARG A 108 -23.36 10.11 -19.30
CA ARG A 108 -23.89 11.17 -20.16
C ARG A 108 -22.96 11.51 -21.34
N THR A 109 -22.46 10.46 -22.02
CA THR A 109 -21.57 10.60 -23.17
C THR A 109 -22.34 10.65 -24.47
N GLU A 110 -21.92 11.56 -25.36
CA GLU A 110 -22.43 11.72 -26.72
C GLU A 110 -21.27 11.79 -27.73
N GLY A 111 -21.57 11.57 -29.02
CA GLY A 111 -20.61 11.76 -30.12
C GLY A 111 -19.40 10.83 -30.02
N LEU A 112 -19.64 9.56 -29.67
CA LEU A 112 -18.60 8.56 -29.49
C LEU A 112 -17.84 8.29 -30.80
N THR A 113 -16.52 8.35 -30.73
CA THR A 113 -15.60 7.96 -31.81
C THR A 113 -14.58 7.00 -31.24
N LEU A 114 -14.45 5.83 -31.89
CA LEU A 114 -13.52 4.78 -31.51
C LEU A 114 -12.52 4.54 -32.64
N THR A 115 -11.24 4.66 -32.34
CA THR A 115 -10.18 4.46 -33.33
C THR A 115 -9.32 3.26 -32.91
N PRO A 116 -9.45 2.11 -33.60
CA PRO A 116 -8.61 0.94 -33.32
C PRO A 116 -7.16 1.21 -33.70
N GLY A 117 -6.23 0.76 -32.85
CA GLY A 117 -4.81 0.71 -33.12
C GLY A 117 -4.36 -0.63 -33.66
N THR A 118 -3.07 -0.81 -33.83
CA THR A 118 -2.48 -2.05 -34.36
C THR A 118 -2.57 -3.18 -33.33
N PRO A 119 -3.16 -4.33 -33.68
CA PRO A 119 -3.22 -5.50 -32.79
C PRO A 119 -1.83 -6.02 -32.41
N VAL A 120 -1.67 -6.45 -31.16
CA VAL A 120 -0.49 -7.19 -30.68
C VAL A 120 -0.96 -8.52 -30.13
N GLY A 121 -0.79 -9.60 -30.89
CA GLY A 121 -1.39 -10.90 -30.58
C GLY A 121 -2.91 -10.80 -30.58
N ALA A 122 -3.55 -11.21 -29.49
CA ALA A 122 -5.00 -11.13 -29.30
C ALA A 122 -5.48 -9.79 -28.73
N LYS A 123 -4.57 -8.89 -28.35
CA LYS A 123 -4.88 -7.59 -27.75
C LYS A 123 -4.94 -6.49 -28.81
N VAL A 124 -6.02 -5.71 -28.81
CA VAL A 124 -6.25 -4.58 -29.72
C VAL A 124 -6.39 -3.30 -28.87
N PRO A 125 -5.40 -2.39 -28.92
CA PRO A 125 -5.53 -1.07 -28.33
C PRO A 125 -6.49 -0.23 -29.17
N PHE A 126 -7.17 0.72 -28.54
CA PHE A 126 -7.99 1.71 -29.25
C PHE A 126 -8.11 3.00 -28.45
N SER A 127 -8.30 4.11 -29.13
CA SER A 127 -8.58 5.39 -28.52
C SER A 127 -10.07 5.70 -28.55
N VAL A 128 -10.54 6.34 -27.50
CA VAL A 128 -11.93 6.75 -27.29
C VAL A 128 -11.99 8.28 -27.26
N LYS A 129 -12.90 8.86 -28.04
CA LYS A 129 -13.27 10.27 -27.95
C LYS A 129 -14.78 10.37 -27.82
N ALA A 130 -15.25 11.19 -26.90
CA ALA A 130 -16.67 11.45 -26.68
C ALA A 130 -16.84 12.87 -26.12
N THR A 131 -18.08 13.32 -26.01
CA THR A 131 -18.43 14.54 -25.29
C THR A 131 -19.28 14.16 -24.10
N VAL A 132 -18.90 14.60 -22.91
CA VAL A 132 -19.72 14.46 -21.70
C VAL A 132 -20.63 15.69 -21.59
N VAL A 133 -21.93 15.46 -21.35
CA VAL A 133 -22.95 16.51 -21.31
C VAL A 133 -23.68 16.47 -19.99
N HIS A 134 -23.73 17.60 -19.30
CA HIS A 134 -24.54 17.78 -18.11
C HIS A 134 -25.20 19.15 -18.15
N ASP A 135 -26.52 19.16 -18.25
CA ASP A 135 -27.34 20.35 -18.47
C ASP A 135 -26.85 21.16 -19.69
N ARG A 136 -26.30 22.35 -19.49
CA ARG A 136 -25.78 23.22 -20.55
C ARG A 136 -24.26 23.08 -20.73
N THR A 137 -23.59 22.31 -19.87
CA THR A 137 -22.14 22.16 -19.92
C THR A 137 -21.75 20.96 -20.78
N ARG A 138 -20.77 21.14 -21.65
CA ARG A 138 -20.20 20.12 -22.53
C ARG A 138 -18.70 20.11 -22.38
N ALA A 139 -18.10 18.95 -22.20
CA ALA A 139 -16.65 18.81 -22.09
C ALA A 139 -16.15 17.61 -22.90
N PRO A 140 -15.00 17.72 -23.59
CA PRO A 140 -14.43 16.62 -24.34
C PRO A 140 -13.84 15.58 -23.42
N LEU A 141 -14.12 14.31 -23.69
CA LEU A 141 -13.54 13.15 -23.02
C LEU A 141 -12.66 12.40 -24.04
N ALA A 142 -11.40 12.16 -23.70
CA ALA A 142 -10.51 11.34 -24.52
C ALA A 142 -9.65 10.43 -23.62
N TYR A 143 -9.54 9.17 -23.97
CA TYR A 143 -8.69 8.21 -23.28
C TYR A 143 -8.34 7.03 -24.20
N ASP A 144 -7.31 6.28 -23.82
CA ASP A 144 -6.94 5.04 -24.48
C ASP A 144 -7.43 3.84 -23.68
N SER A 145 -7.86 2.81 -24.37
CA SER A 145 -8.26 1.52 -23.82
C SER A 145 -7.73 0.37 -24.69
N ALA A 146 -8.02 -0.84 -24.25
CA ALA A 146 -7.68 -2.04 -25.02
C ALA A 146 -8.70 -3.15 -24.76
N LEU A 147 -8.91 -3.96 -25.76
CA LEU A 147 -9.69 -5.21 -25.66
C LEU A 147 -8.81 -6.41 -26.00
N THR A 148 -9.18 -7.57 -25.49
CA THR A 148 -8.57 -8.85 -25.85
C THR A 148 -9.61 -9.68 -26.56
N VAL A 149 -9.24 -10.40 -27.61
CA VAL A 149 -10.12 -11.32 -28.32
C VAL A 149 -9.82 -12.74 -27.86
N VAL A 150 -10.86 -13.49 -27.54
CA VAL A 150 -10.79 -14.90 -27.10
C VAL A 150 -11.73 -15.78 -27.93
N ARG A 151 -11.53 -17.08 -27.94
CA ARG A 151 -12.53 -18.00 -28.45
C ARG A 151 -13.58 -18.26 -27.39
N ARG A 152 -14.86 -18.07 -27.76
CA ARG A 152 -15.96 -18.35 -26.83
C ARG A 152 -16.08 -19.87 -26.63
N ASP A 153 -16.29 -20.27 -25.39
CA ASP A 153 -16.57 -21.67 -25.06
C ASP A 153 -17.84 -22.14 -25.77
N GLY A 154 -17.81 -23.35 -26.30
CA GLY A 154 -18.93 -24.02 -26.98
C GLY A 154 -18.88 -23.93 -28.50
N ASP A 155 -18.82 -22.77 -29.13
CA ASP A 155 -18.79 -22.62 -30.60
C ASP A 155 -17.43 -22.27 -31.19
N GLY A 156 -16.48 -21.80 -30.32
CA GLY A 156 -15.16 -21.39 -30.75
C GLY A 156 -15.13 -20.08 -31.54
N GLU A 157 -16.22 -19.32 -31.61
CA GLU A 157 -16.26 -18.04 -32.32
C GLU A 157 -15.45 -16.96 -31.61
N PRO A 158 -14.72 -16.09 -32.34
CA PRO A 158 -13.97 -15.00 -31.77
C PRO A 158 -14.89 -13.95 -31.12
N ARG A 159 -14.66 -13.63 -29.85
CA ARG A 159 -15.39 -12.65 -29.05
C ARG A 159 -14.42 -11.77 -28.27
N VAL A 160 -14.86 -10.59 -27.87
CA VAL A 160 -14.13 -9.74 -26.93
C VAL A 160 -14.27 -10.35 -25.54
N ASP A 161 -13.15 -10.62 -24.88
CA ASP A 161 -13.05 -10.97 -23.46
C ASP A 161 -13.49 -9.75 -22.63
N TRP A 162 -14.72 -9.85 -22.11
CA TRP A 162 -15.35 -8.70 -21.49
C TRP A 162 -14.88 -8.47 -20.06
N THR A 163 -14.28 -7.33 -19.85
CA THR A 163 -14.06 -6.76 -18.52
C THR A 163 -14.48 -5.29 -18.52
N PRO A 164 -14.87 -4.69 -17.37
CA PRO A 164 -15.17 -3.27 -17.31
C PRO A 164 -14.03 -2.36 -17.83
N ALA A 165 -12.78 -2.84 -17.74
CA ALA A 165 -11.61 -2.12 -18.24
C ALA A 165 -11.63 -1.94 -19.77
N VAL A 166 -12.38 -2.72 -20.52
CA VAL A 166 -12.60 -2.51 -21.97
C VAL A 166 -13.31 -1.17 -22.18
N LEU A 167 -14.31 -0.85 -21.34
CA LEU A 167 -15.03 0.42 -21.44
C LEU A 167 -14.15 1.61 -21.01
N HIS A 168 -13.48 1.49 -19.86
CA HIS A 168 -12.54 2.48 -19.37
C HIS A 168 -11.50 1.80 -18.46
N PRO A 169 -10.19 2.09 -18.63
CA PRO A 169 -9.11 1.38 -17.94
C PRO A 169 -9.16 1.47 -16.41
N ASP A 170 -9.81 2.49 -15.87
CA ASP A 170 -9.96 2.67 -14.41
C ASP A 170 -11.15 1.90 -13.80
N LEU A 171 -11.95 1.22 -14.60
CA LEU A 171 -13.09 0.43 -14.11
C LEU A 171 -12.66 -0.98 -13.69
N ALA A 172 -13.07 -1.37 -12.51
CA ALA A 172 -13.04 -2.74 -12.03
C ALA A 172 -14.46 -3.30 -11.93
N GLU A 173 -14.58 -4.59 -11.61
CA GLU A 173 -15.89 -5.25 -11.47
C GLU A 173 -16.77 -4.55 -10.42
N GLY A 174 -17.98 -4.20 -10.82
CA GLY A 174 -18.95 -3.47 -10.00
C GLY A 174 -18.76 -1.96 -9.92
N ASP A 175 -17.71 -1.40 -10.52
CA ASP A 175 -17.51 0.05 -10.63
C ASP A 175 -18.42 0.63 -11.73
N ARG A 176 -18.73 1.94 -11.67
CA ARG A 176 -19.59 2.63 -12.64
C ARG A 176 -19.01 3.99 -13.01
N LEU A 177 -19.27 4.44 -14.25
CA LEU A 177 -19.06 5.83 -14.66
C LEU A 177 -20.33 6.63 -14.42
N VAL A 178 -20.22 7.78 -13.77
CA VAL A 178 -21.35 8.64 -13.45
C VAL A 178 -20.96 10.10 -13.65
N THR A 179 -21.79 10.84 -14.37
CA THR A 179 -21.70 12.31 -14.49
C THR A 179 -22.77 12.98 -13.64
N GLY A 180 -22.37 13.89 -12.79
CA GLY A 180 -23.25 14.62 -11.89
C GLY A 180 -22.46 15.47 -10.90
N GLU A 181 -23.14 16.01 -9.90
CA GLU A 181 -22.44 16.72 -8.82
C GLU A 181 -21.34 15.86 -8.24
N ALA A 182 -20.18 16.45 -8.01
CA ALA A 182 -19.04 15.80 -7.40
C ALA A 182 -19.50 15.14 -6.09
N GLY A 183 -19.11 13.88 -5.89
CA GLY A 183 -19.44 13.17 -4.66
C GLY A 183 -18.89 13.87 -3.43
N ASP A 184 -17.70 14.43 -3.60
CA ASP A 184 -16.96 15.19 -2.61
C ASP A 184 -16.60 16.56 -3.22
N PRO A 185 -17.21 17.67 -2.74
CA PRO A 185 -16.91 19.01 -3.20
C PRO A 185 -15.40 19.31 -3.16
N PRO A 186 -14.88 20.18 -4.01
CA PRO A 186 -13.49 20.56 -3.98
C PRO A 186 -13.13 21.17 -2.62
N ILE A 187 -11.90 20.98 -2.21
CA ILE A 187 -11.34 21.61 -1.02
C ILE A 187 -10.08 22.39 -1.38
N GLU A 188 -9.85 23.47 -0.67
CA GLU A 188 -8.55 24.10 -0.53
C GLU A 188 -7.91 23.60 0.77
N ALA A 189 -7.01 22.64 0.66
CA ALA A 189 -6.20 22.23 1.79
C ALA A 189 -5.12 23.28 2.05
N VAL A 190 -5.01 23.72 3.30
CA VAL A 190 -4.00 24.70 3.69
C VAL A 190 -3.09 24.13 4.79
N ASP A 191 -1.84 24.60 4.82
CA ASP A 191 -0.89 24.31 5.89
C ASP A 191 -1.29 25.02 7.19
N ARG A 192 -0.48 24.85 8.23
CA ARG A 192 -0.73 25.46 9.55
C ARG A 192 -0.75 26.99 9.53
N ASP A 193 -0.08 27.61 8.56
CA ASP A 193 0.04 29.06 8.40
C ASP A 193 -1.00 29.63 7.44
N GLY A 194 -1.83 28.78 6.81
CA GLY A 194 -2.87 29.17 5.85
C GLY A 194 -2.40 29.17 4.39
N GLY A 195 -1.20 28.70 4.11
CA GLY A 195 -0.68 28.58 2.76
C GLY A 195 -1.28 27.36 2.03
N ALA A 196 -1.64 27.54 0.74
CA ALA A 196 -2.24 26.48 -0.05
C ALA A 196 -1.30 25.27 -0.23
N LEU A 197 -1.87 24.07 -0.04
CA LEU A 197 -1.25 22.78 -0.28
C LEU A 197 -1.76 22.22 -1.60
N THR A 198 -0.89 22.12 -2.60
CA THR A 198 -1.23 21.58 -3.91
C THR A 198 -0.27 20.46 -4.31
N ALA A 199 -0.72 19.52 -5.12
CA ALA A 199 0.14 18.46 -5.66
C ALA A 199 1.24 19.01 -6.59
N ALA A 200 1.02 20.17 -7.21
CA ALA A 200 2.04 20.87 -8.01
C ALA A 200 3.21 21.36 -7.13
N LYS A 201 2.90 21.91 -5.95
CA LYS A 201 3.91 22.40 -4.99
C LYS A 201 4.53 21.26 -4.16
N TYR A 202 3.72 20.27 -3.80
CA TYR A 202 4.09 19.14 -2.95
C TYR A 202 3.60 17.82 -3.57
N PRO A 203 4.35 17.24 -4.52
CA PRO A 203 3.91 16.07 -5.28
C PRO A 203 3.55 14.84 -4.44
N SER A 204 4.19 14.67 -3.29
CA SER A 204 3.87 13.57 -2.35
C SER A 204 2.49 13.68 -1.72
N LEU A 205 1.88 14.85 -1.71
CA LEU A 205 0.61 15.08 -1.03
C LEU A 205 -0.62 14.68 -1.85
N GLY A 206 -0.48 14.28 -3.14
CA GLY A 206 -1.63 13.96 -3.99
C GLY A 206 -2.66 13.06 -3.31
N THR A 207 -2.25 11.89 -2.83
CA THR A 207 -3.15 10.95 -2.13
C THR A 207 -3.65 11.47 -0.78
N VAL A 208 -2.92 12.38 -0.13
CA VAL A 208 -3.38 13.04 1.11
C VAL A 208 -4.47 14.04 0.79
N LEU A 209 -4.31 14.84 -0.26
CA LEU A 209 -5.30 15.82 -0.71
C LEU A 209 -6.59 15.13 -1.16
N ASP A 210 -6.49 14.00 -1.88
CA ASP A 210 -7.64 13.17 -2.26
C ASP A 210 -8.38 12.66 -1.01
N GLY A 211 -7.66 12.13 -0.02
CA GLY A 211 -8.25 11.68 1.24
C GLY A 211 -8.89 12.81 2.06
N LEU A 212 -8.31 14.01 2.04
CA LEU A 212 -8.90 15.18 2.67
C LEU A 212 -10.20 15.60 1.95
N ARG A 213 -10.21 15.60 0.61
CA ARG A 213 -11.41 15.90 -0.19
C ARG A 213 -12.52 14.89 0.10
N GLU A 214 -12.22 13.60 0.06
CA GLU A 214 -13.17 12.52 0.35
C GLU A 214 -13.81 12.70 1.74
N LYS A 215 -13.00 12.99 2.75
CA LYS A 215 -13.47 13.09 4.12
C LYS A 215 -14.17 14.40 4.47
N TYR A 216 -13.65 15.52 3.97
CA TYR A 216 -14.07 16.85 4.42
C TYR A 216 -14.81 17.66 3.35
N GLY A 217 -14.83 17.26 2.09
CA GLY A 217 -15.43 18.02 0.99
C GLY A 217 -16.85 18.53 1.31
N LYS A 218 -17.71 17.66 1.84
CA LYS A 218 -19.08 18.01 2.23
C LYS A 218 -19.20 18.87 3.49
N ARG A 219 -18.13 19.02 4.28
CA ARG A 219 -18.12 19.72 5.57
C ARG A 219 -17.31 21.01 5.54
N ALA A 220 -16.47 21.17 4.53
CA ALA A 220 -15.55 22.29 4.43
C ALA A 220 -16.20 23.61 3.97
N GLY A 221 -17.52 23.61 3.72
CA GLY A 221 -18.28 24.82 3.33
C GLY A 221 -18.19 25.16 1.85
N GLY A 222 -17.65 24.26 1.01
CA GLY A 222 -17.63 24.39 -0.44
C GLY A 222 -18.94 23.95 -1.10
N THR A 223 -19.07 24.25 -2.40
CA THR A 223 -20.17 23.74 -3.26
C THR A 223 -19.61 22.71 -4.23
N ALA A 224 -20.39 21.67 -4.53
CA ALA A 224 -19.97 20.65 -5.48
C ALA A 224 -19.88 21.22 -6.90
N GLY A 225 -18.84 20.88 -7.62
CA GLY A 225 -18.77 21.01 -9.07
C GLY A 225 -19.52 19.87 -9.75
N VAL A 226 -19.47 19.83 -11.07
CA VAL A 226 -19.98 18.72 -11.87
C VAL A 226 -18.82 17.97 -12.49
N GLU A 227 -18.80 16.66 -12.33
CA GLU A 227 -17.71 15.82 -12.82
C GLU A 227 -18.21 14.48 -13.39
N LEU A 228 -17.45 13.93 -14.33
CA LEU A 228 -17.51 12.51 -14.68
C LEU A 228 -16.54 11.77 -13.76
N ARG A 229 -17.01 10.75 -13.07
CA ARG A 229 -16.17 9.96 -12.15
C ARG A 229 -16.43 8.48 -12.22
N VAL A 230 -15.43 7.72 -11.80
CA VAL A 230 -15.57 6.31 -11.43
C VAL A 230 -16.15 6.24 -10.02
N VAL A 231 -17.35 5.73 -9.88
CA VAL A 231 -17.95 5.39 -8.59
C VAL A 231 -17.62 3.94 -8.27
N ARG A 232 -16.90 3.73 -7.18
CA ARG A 232 -16.39 2.41 -6.80
C ARG A 232 -17.48 1.50 -6.27
N GLY A 233 -17.49 0.27 -6.76
CA GLY A 233 -18.32 -0.81 -6.26
C GLY A 233 -17.84 -1.39 -4.93
N LYS A 234 -18.61 -2.32 -4.37
CA LYS A 234 -18.30 -2.96 -3.08
C LYS A 234 -16.91 -3.61 -3.04
N ALA A 235 -16.51 -4.29 -4.11
CA ALA A 235 -15.20 -4.96 -4.20
C ALA A 235 -14.04 -3.97 -4.20
N SER A 236 -14.16 -2.85 -4.93
CA SER A 236 -13.16 -1.79 -4.97
C SER A 236 -13.05 -1.07 -3.61
N LYS A 237 -14.20 -0.78 -2.97
CA LYS A 237 -14.24 -0.17 -1.63
C LYS A 237 -13.65 -1.08 -0.55
N ALA A 238 -13.84 -2.38 -0.64
CA ALA A 238 -13.21 -3.35 0.26
C ALA A 238 -11.67 -3.33 0.13
N LYS A 239 -11.15 -2.96 -1.04
CA LYS A 239 -9.71 -2.72 -1.27
C LYS A 239 -9.27 -1.29 -0.90
N LYS A 240 -10.14 -0.50 -0.26
CA LYS A 240 -9.90 0.91 0.12
C LYS A 240 -9.61 1.83 -1.10
N LEU A 241 -10.20 1.52 -2.27
CA LEU A 241 -10.12 2.40 -3.43
C LEU A 241 -11.24 3.46 -3.34
N SER A 242 -10.86 4.73 -3.46
CA SER A 242 -11.78 5.87 -3.50
C SER A 242 -12.36 6.06 -4.90
N ASP A 243 -13.50 6.75 -4.99
CA ASP A 243 -14.03 7.25 -6.25
C ASP A 243 -12.98 8.11 -6.96
N LYS A 244 -12.97 8.11 -8.30
CA LYS A 244 -11.93 8.80 -9.09
C LYS A 244 -12.59 9.73 -10.11
N THR A 245 -12.31 11.03 -10.01
CA THR A 245 -12.65 12.01 -11.04
C THR A 245 -11.85 11.75 -12.32
N LEU A 246 -12.55 11.66 -13.45
CA LEU A 246 -11.96 11.48 -14.78
C LEU A 246 -11.98 12.78 -15.59
N LEU A 247 -13.05 13.57 -15.44
CA LEU A 247 -13.24 14.82 -16.15
C LEU A 247 -14.05 15.77 -15.26
N GLU A 248 -13.58 16.97 -15.09
CA GLU A 248 -14.31 18.06 -14.45
C GLU A 248 -15.04 18.88 -15.51
N LEU A 249 -16.37 19.01 -15.37
CA LEU A 249 -17.23 19.75 -16.27
C LEU A 249 -17.44 21.19 -15.80
N SER A 250 -17.58 21.37 -14.50
CA SER A 250 -17.64 22.68 -13.86
C SER A 250 -16.97 22.63 -12.50
N GLU A 251 -16.21 23.67 -12.18
CA GLU A 251 -15.60 23.84 -10.86
C GLU A 251 -16.69 24.13 -9.82
N GLY A 252 -16.56 23.51 -8.65
CA GLY A 252 -17.28 23.91 -7.47
C GLY A 252 -16.54 25.04 -6.74
N THR A 253 -17.16 25.56 -5.69
CA THR A 253 -16.46 26.47 -4.78
C THR A 253 -15.73 25.65 -3.71
N PRO A 254 -14.41 25.74 -3.59
CA PRO A 254 -13.68 24.96 -2.60
C PRO A 254 -13.99 25.40 -1.17
N GLY A 255 -14.19 24.42 -0.30
CA GLY A 255 -14.18 24.65 1.14
C GLY A 255 -12.77 24.54 1.69
N THR A 256 -12.43 25.25 2.76
CA THR A 256 -11.08 25.26 3.32
C THR A 256 -10.90 24.18 4.39
N VAL A 257 -9.82 23.39 4.27
CA VAL A 257 -9.40 22.39 5.27
C VAL A 257 -7.99 22.71 5.77
N LYS A 258 -7.90 23.14 7.03
CA LYS A 258 -6.60 23.44 7.67
C LYS A 258 -5.96 22.15 8.18
N THR A 259 -4.68 21.93 7.80
CA THR A 259 -3.84 20.82 8.27
C THR A 259 -2.82 21.29 9.30
N THR A 260 -2.14 20.33 9.94
CA THR A 260 -1.02 20.57 10.86
C THR A 260 0.33 20.65 10.15
N LEU A 261 0.36 20.46 8.81
CA LEU A 261 1.61 20.49 8.03
C LEU A 261 2.31 21.86 8.17
N ASP A 262 3.60 21.80 8.40
CA ASP A 262 4.47 22.95 8.39
C ASP A 262 5.06 23.13 6.98
N PRO A 263 4.90 24.31 6.35
CA PRO A 263 5.31 24.48 4.95
C PRO A 263 6.81 24.31 4.71
N ALA A 264 7.65 24.73 5.67
CA ALA A 264 9.10 24.60 5.53
C ALA A 264 9.55 23.14 5.72
N LEU A 265 8.97 22.44 6.69
CA LEU A 265 9.26 21.04 6.96
C LEU A 265 8.71 20.12 5.85
N GLN A 266 7.54 20.44 5.31
CA GLN A 266 6.99 19.72 4.17
C GLN A 266 7.89 19.87 2.93
N ALA A 267 8.34 21.10 2.62
CA ALA A 267 9.27 21.34 1.52
C ALA A 267 10.61 20.61 1.72
N ALA A 268 11.11 20.59 2.96
CA ALA A 268 12.30 19.81 3.29
C ALA A 268 12.10 18.31 3.08
N ALA A 269 10.95 17.77 3.49
CA ALA A 269 10.61 16.36 3.31
C ALA A 269 10.55 15.97 1.81
N GLU A 270 9.84 16.75 0.98
CA GLU A 270 9.79 16.56 -0.48
C GLU A 270 11.19 16.51 -1.10
N LYS A 271 12.04 17.48 -0.73
CA LYS A 271 13.42 17.53 -1.21
C LYS A 271 14.25 16.30 -0.85
N GLN A 272 14.00 15.69 0.32
CA GLN A 272 14.73 14.50 0.75
C GLN A 272 14.27 13.25 -0.01
N VAL A 273 12.96 13.04 -0.14
CA VAL A 273 12.43 11.86 -0.83
C VAL A 273 12.68 11.91 -2.34
N ALA A 274 12.71 13.09 -2.95
CA ALA A 274 13.05 13.26 -4.36
C ALA A 274 14.45 12.75 -4.73
N ARG A 275 15.36 12.68 -3.76
CA ARG A 275 16.74 12.21 -3.96
C ARG A 275 16.89 10.69 -3.89
N ARG A 276 15.87 9.98 -3.41
CA ARG A 276 15.95 8.54 -3.16
C ARG A 276 14.64 7.86 -3.58
N ALA A 277 14.71 7.05 -4.60
CA ALA A 277 13.57 6.23 -5.02
C ALA A 277 13.08 5.32 -3.87
N ARG A 278 11.78 5.06 -3.85
CA ARG A 278 11.12 4.16 -2.89
C ARG A 278 11.33 4.55 -1.43
N SER A 279 11.49 5.85 -1.17
CA SER A 279 11.63 6.41 0.17
C SER A 279 10.33 7.05 0.65
N SER A 280 10.13 7.03 1.96
CA SER A 280 9.02 7.70 2.63
C SER A 280 9.48 8.21 3.99
N VAL A 281 8.98 9.36 4.40
CA VAL A 281 9.30 9.98 5.69
C VAL A 281 8.07 10.65 6.30
N VAL A 282 7.99 10.61 7.62
CA VAL A 282 7.01 11.36 8.41
C VAL A 282 7.74 12.06 9.56
N LEU A 283 7.34 13.29 9.82
CA LEU A 283 7.78 14.11 10.97
C LEU A 283 6.55 14.50 11.81
N THR A 284 6.64 14.33 13.12
CA THR A 284 5.58 14.67 14.09
C THR A 284 6.12 15.55 15.22
N ARG A 285 5.24 16.30 15.87
CA ARG A 285 5.51 16.96 17.16
C ARG A 285 5.28 15.95 18.28
N ALA A 286 6.29 15.72 19.09
CA ALA A 286 6.24 14.68 20.11
C ALA A 286 5.24 14.97 21.23
N SER A 287 5.08 16.24 21.62
CA SER A 287 4.20 16.66 22.71
C SER A 287 2.72 16.68 22.36
N THR A 288 2.35 16.75 21.07
CA THR A 288 0.95 16.92 20.65
C THR A 288 0.45 15.81 19.70
N GLY A 289 1.34 15.16 18.96
CA GLY A 289 0.99 14.25 17.88
C GLY A 289 0.70 14.94 16.54
N GLU A 290 0.84 16.28 16.42
CA GLU A 290 0.70 16.96 15.13
C GLU A 290 1.63 16.37 14.08
N ILE A 291 1.10 16.03 12.90
CA ILE A 291 1.89 15.62 11.74
C ILE A 291 2.40 16.89 11.05
N LEU A 292 3.69 17.13 11.08
CA LEU A 292 4.31 18.35 10.56
C LEU A 292 4.76 18.20 9.11
N ALA A 293 5.11 16.98 8.68
CA ALA A 293 5.46 16.68 7.29
C ALA A 293 5.22 15.20 6.97
N VAL A 294 4.87 14.93 5.71
CA VAL A 294 4.82 13.59 5.13
C VAL A 294 5.24 13.65 3.68
N ALA A 295 6.20 12.81 3.28
CA ALA A 295 6.61 12.74 1.88
C ALA A 295 6.93 11.31 1.44
N ASN A 296 6.65 11.02 0.17
CA ASN A 296 6.87 9.74 -0.49
C ASN A 296 7.50 9.98 -1.86
N SER A 297 8.51 9.22 -2.25
CA SER A 297 9.13 9.33 -3.58
C SER A 297 8.26 8.80 -4.71
N GLY A 298 7.25 7.98 -4.40
CA GLY A 298 6.22 7.52 -5.34
C GLY A 298 4.91 8.23 -5.05
N HIS A 299 4.15 8.61 -6.11
CA HIS A 299 2.98 9.48 -5.96
C HIS A 299 1.65 8.71 -5.86
N GLY A 300 1.64 7.41 -6.20
CA GLY A 300 0.40 6.60 -6.27
C GLY A 300 -0.04 5.95 -4.96
N PHE A 301 0.83 5.86 -3.95
CA PHE A 301 0.53 5.23 -2.67
C PHE A 301 1.27 5.91 -1.52
N ASN A 302 0.55 6.26 -0.47
CA ASN A 302 1.13 6.92 0.70
C ASN A 302 1.76 5.90 1.67
N THR A 303 2.98 5.47 1.39
CA THR A 303 3.73 4.56 2.27
C THR A 303 3.94 5.17 3.66
N GLY A 304 4.04 6.50 3.76
CA GLY A 304 4.22 7.20 5.04
C GLY A 304 3.10 6.92 6.04
N PHE A 305 1.84 6.86 5.56
CA PHE A 305 0.66 6.65 6.40
C PHE A 305 0.05 5.25 6.30
N GLN A 306 0.15 4.60 5.13
CA GLN A 306 -0.56 3.35 4.83
C GLN A 306 0.37 2.16 4.56
N GLY A 307 1.68 2.38 4.58
CA GLY A 307 2.66 1.31 4.39
C GLY A 307 2.49 0.19 5.43
N SER A 308 2.65 -1.05 4.98
CA SER A 308 2.60 -2.24 5.83
C SER A 308 3.88 -3.05 5.62
N LEU A 309 4.95 -2.60 6.28
CA LEU A 309 6.31 -3.10 6.08
C LEU A 309 6.89 -3.62 7.41
N ALA A 310 7.74 -4.64 7.36
CA ALA A 310 8.52 -5.04 8.55
C ALA A 310 9.46 -3.89 8.95
N PRO A 311 9.41 -3.42 10.22
CA PRO A 311 10.22 -2.28 10.67
C PRO A 311 11.68 -2.64 10.97
N GLY A 312 12.02 -3.92 10.98
CA GLY A 312 13.34 -4.38 11.37
C GLY A 312 13.75 -3.86 12.75
N SER A 313 15.03 -3.63 12.94
CA SER A 313 15.59 -3.27 14.25
C SER A 313 15.08 -1.94 14.86
N THR A 314 14.30 -1.11 14.15
CA THR A 314 13.64 0.03 14.80
C THR A 314 12.61 -0.42 15.82
N MET A 315 12.02 -1.62 15.65
CA MET A 315 11.13 -2.25 16.63
C MET A 315 11.79 -2.45 18.01
N LYS A 316 13.11 -2.53 18.06
CA LYS A 316 13.85 -2.72 19.32
C LYS A 316 13.64 -1.58 20.32
N VAL A 317 13.20 -0.41 19.89
CA VAL A 317 12.78 0.68 20.79
C VAL A 317 11.61 0.20 21.65
N LEU A 318 10.56 -0.31 21.02
CA LEU A 318 9.39 -0.86 21.72
C LEU A 318 9.74 -2.12 22.52
N THR A 319 10.49 -3.04 21.93
CA THR A 319 10.92 -4.27 22.62
C THR A 319 11.78 -3.98 23.85
N SER A 320 12.65 -2.94 23.78
CA SER A 320 13.46 -2.53 24.94
C SER A 320 12.61 -2.04 26.11
N SER A 321 11.53 -1.25 25.84
CA SER A 321 10.61 -0.82 26.88
C SER A 321 9.98 -2.04 27.60
N LEU A 322 9.54 -3.04 26.85
CA LEU A 322 9.01 -4.28 27.38
C LEU A 322 10.03 -5.03 28.26
N LEU A 323 11.25 -5.22 27.74
CA LEU A 323 12.29 -5.96 28.46
C LEU A 323 12.70 -5.26 29.75
N ILE A 324 12.80 -3.92 29.74
CA ILE A 324 13.15 -3.11 30.92
C ILE A 324 12.02 -3.17 31.95
N GLU A 325 10.75 -2.99 31.57
CA GLU A 325 9.59 -3.06 32.47
C GLU A 325 9.45 -4.43 33.12
N LYS A 326 9.79 -5.49 32.41
CA LYS A 326 9.80 -6.87 32.97
C LYS A 326 11.07 -7.22 33.78
N GLY A 327 12.01 -6.29 33.92
CA GLY A 327 13.28 -6.54 34.62
C GLY A 327 14.21 -7.51 33.89
N LEU A 328 13.95 -7.78 32.59
CA LEU A 328 14.72 -8.71 31.77
C LEU A 328 15.96 -8.06 31.14
N ALA A 329 16.03 -6.73 31.14
CA ALA A 329 17.15 -5.94 30.68
C ALA A 329 17.25 -4.63 31.50
N SER A 330 18.46 -4.05 31.55
CA SER A 330 18.72 -2.74 32.13
C SER A 330 19.89 -2.11 31.37
N ALA A 331 19.83 -0.81 31.09
CA ALA A 331 20.77 -0.11 30.22
C ALA A 331 22.23 -0.43 30.53
N ASP A 332 22.64 -0.25 31.79
CA ASP A 332 24.03 -0.40 32.24
C ASP A 332 24.40 -1.79 32.77
N LYS A 333 23.44 -2.72 32.78
CA LYS A 333 23.75 -4.08 33.25
C LYS A 333 24.31 -4.93 32.11
N PRO A 334 25.19 -5.92 32.45
CA PRO A 334 25.69 -6.89 31.48
C PRO A 334 24.52 -7.60 30.77
N HIS A 335 24.60 -7.69 29.46
CA HIS A 335 23.57 -8.34 28.64
C HIS A 335 24.23 -9.10 27.48
N PRO A 336 23.99 -10.43 27.38
CA PRO A 336 24.65 -11.23 26.35
C PRO A 336 24.28 -10.80 24.94
N CYS A 337 25.28 -10.66 24.07
CA CYS A 337 25.13 -10.50 22.64
C CYS A 337 26.00 -11.54 21.92
N PRO A 338 25.64 -12.84 21.97
CA PRO A 338 26.37 -13.88 21.26
C PRO A 338 26.15 -13.78 19.76
N LYS A 339 27.07 -14.37 18.98
CA LYS A 339 26.97 -14.42 17.51
C LYS A 339 25.68 -15.07 17.01
N TYR A 340 25.20 -16.10 17.72
CA TYR A 340 24.01 -16.88 17.42
C TYR A 340 23.13 -17.04 18.65
N SER A 341 21.81 -17.14 18.43
CA SER A 341 20.82 -17.52 19.42
C SER A 341 19.76 -18.39 18.74
N SER A 342 19.27 -19.41 19.43
CA SER A 342 18.23 -20.29 18.89
C SER A 342 16.97 -20.19 19.74
N TYR A 343 15.81 -20.10 19.11
CA TYR A 343 14.51 -20.12 19.76
C TYR A 343 13.43 -20.62 18.79
N GLY A 344 12.52 -21.45 19.31
CA GLY A 344 11.40 -21.98 18.53
C GLY A 344 11.81 -22.77 17.29
N GLY A 345 12.95 -23.46 17.33
CA GLY A 345 13.48 -24.24 16.20
C GLY A 345 14.27 -23.43 15.17
N TRP A 346 14.33 -22.10 15.29
CA TRP A 346 15.11 -21.24 14.39
C TRP A 346 16.43 -20.80 15.02
N LYS A 347 17.48 -20.74 14.18
CA LYS A 347 18.77 -20.15 14.54
C LYS A 347 18.87 -18.75 13.98
N PHE A 348 19.00 -17.78 14.88
CA PHE A 348 19.14 -16.35 14.57
C PHE A 348 20.61 -15.93 14.71
N GLN A 349 20.95 -14.84 14.04
CA GLN A 349 22.29 -14.26 14.08
C GLN A 349 22.22 -12.73 14.07
N ASN A 350 23.32 -12.11 14.49
CA ASN A 350 23.53 -10.68 14.27
C ASN A 350 23.95 -10.44 12.82
N ASP A 351 23.72 -9.21 12.35
CA ASP A 351 24.27 -8.73 11.08
C ASP A 351 25.81 -8.90 11.12
N ASP A 352 26.43 -9.30 9.99
CA ASP A 352 27.86 -9.64 9.92
C ASP A 352 28.35 -10.64 10.98
N LYS A 353 27.43 -11.32 11.65
CA LYS A 353 27.73 -12.36 12.66
C LYS A 353 28.62 -11.86 13.81
N PHE A 354 28.54 -10.58 14.17
CA PHE A 354 29.29 -10.05 15.30
C PHE A 354 28.80 -10.58 16.66
N SER A 355 29.62 -10.42 17.68
CA SER A 355 29.27 -10.65 19.09
C SER A 355 29.87 -9.55 19.97
N ILE A 356 29.27 -9.31 21.12
CA ILE A 356 29.80 -8.37 22.14
C ILE A 356 30.03 -9.17 23.42
N LYS A 357 31.30 -9.30 23.81
CA LYS A 357 31.70 -9.97 25.05
C LYS A 357 31.66 -8.95 26.20
N GLY A 358 30.96 -9.28 27.31
CA GLY A 358 30.93 -8.45 28.51
C GLY A 358 30.23 -7.09 28.34
N GLY A 359 29.49 -6.89 27.24
CA GLY A 359 28.81 -5.63 26.97
C GLY A 359 27.53 -5.45 27.78
N THR A 360 27.12 -4.20 27.93
CA THR A 360 25.84 -3.81 28.55
C THR A 360 24.68 -3.95 27.55
N PHE A 361 23.44 -3.85 28.04
CA PHE A 361 22.27 -3.78 27.17
C PHE A 361 22.32 -2.55 26.26
N LYS A 362 22.82 -1.42 26.79
CA LYS A 362 23.06 -0.18 26.04
C LYS A 362 23.97 -0.40 24.84
N ALA A 363 25.11 -1.06 25.03
CA ALA A 363 26.03 -1.40 23.94
C ALA A 363 25.36 -2.34 22.91
N SER A 364 24.58 -3.33 23.36
CA SER A 364 23.85 -4.24 22.49
C SER A 364 22.76 -3.55 21.68
N PHE A 365 22.02 -2.62 22.28
CA PHE A 365 21.01 -1.82 21.60
C PHE A 365 21.65 -0.90 20.53
N ALA A 366 22.72 -0.19 20.89
CA ALA A 366 23.42 0.75 20.01
C ALA A 366 24.06 0.06 18.79
N ARG A 367 24.57 -1.15 18.96
CA ARG A 367 25.09 -1.99 17.87
C ARG A 367 23.99 -2.82 17.19
N SER A 368 22.74 -2.62 17.57
CA SER A 368 21.59 -3.33 16.99
C SER A 368 21.68 -4.87 17.08
N CYS A 369 22.23 -5.41 18.18
CA CYS A 369 22.37 -6.84 18.40
C CYS A 369 21.03 -7.57 18.39
N ASN A 370 20.81 -8.51 17.46
CA ASN A 370 19.58 -9.29 17.37
C ASN A 370 19.48 -10.31 18.50
N THR A 371 20.57 -11.01 18.74
CA THR A 371 20.63 -12.14 19.68
C THR A 371 20.44 -11.71 21.13
N ALA A 372 20.74 -10.44 21.47
CA ALA A 372 20.45 -9.87 22.78
C ALA A 372 18.94 -9.86 23.09
N PHE A 373 18.11 -9.54 22.11
CA PHE A 373 16.65 -9.53 22.23
C PHE A 373 16.05 -10.93 22.15
N ILE A 374 16.48 -11.72 21.17
CA ILE A 374 16.00 -13.08 20.92
C ILE A 374 16.26 -13.99 22.13
N SER A 375 17.39 -13.84 22.82
CA SER A 375 17.72 -14.59 24.04
C SER A 375 16.68 -14.43 25.17
N ARG A 376 15.84 -13.40 25.10
CA ARG A 376 14.77 -13.13 26.09
C ARG A 376 13.41 -13.68 25.68
N ALA A 377 13.23 -14.16 24.45
CA ALA A 377 11.95 -14.65 23.93
C ALA A 377 11.31 -15.72 24.82
N GLY A 378 12.08 -16.61 25.43
CA GLY A 378 11.58 -17.64 26.34
C GLY A 378 11.13 -17.15 27.71
N LYS A 379 11.38 -15.87 28.04
CA LYS A 379 10.92 -15.22 29.27
C LYS A 379 9.67 -14.36 29.08
N LEU A 380 9.17 -14.29 27.84
CA LEU A 380 8.03 -13.49 27.45
C LEU A 380 6.83 -14.41 27.13
N ALA A 381 5.64 -14.00 27.53
CA ALA A 381 4.39 -14.57 27.05
C ALA A 381 4.21 -14.22 25.55
N ASP A 382 3.37 -14.98 24.86
CA ASP A 382 3.18 -14.81 23.41
C ASP A 382 2.52 -13.47 23.04
N ASP A 383 1.73 -12.90 23.95
CA ASP A 383 1.02 -11.62 23.81
C ASP A 383 1.74 -10.40 24.41
N ASP A 384 2.86 -10.58 25.12
CA ASP A 384 3.54 -9.48 25.83
C ASP A 384 3.93 -8.32 24.90
N LEU A 385 4.48 -8.62 23.71
CA LEU A 385 4.87 -7.60 22.75
C LEU A 385 3.66 -6.87 22.15
N THR A 386 2.59 -7.62 21.88
CA THR A 386 1.30 -7.08 21.39
C THR A 386 0.71 -6.13 22.42
N ARG A 387 0.64 -6.54 23.69
CA ARG A 387 0.13 -5.68 24.75
C ARG A 387 0.99 -4.44 24.95
N GLN A 388 2.31 -4.56 24.92
CA GLN A 388 3.21 -3.41 25.02
C GLN A 388 2.95 -2.40 23.91
N ALA A 389 2.75 -2.88 22.66
CA ALA A 389 2.44 -2.04 21.51
C ALA A 389 1.10 -1.31 21.68
N GLN A 390 0.07 -2.01 22.11
CA GLN A 390 -1.29 -1.49 22.23
C GLN A 390 -1.46 -0.58 23.44
N GLU A 391 -0.99 -1.02 24.60
CA GLU A 391 -1.24 -0.36 25.88
C GLU A 391 -0.37 0.89 26.10
N VAL A 392 0.87 0.89 25.59
CA VAL A 392 1.85 1.97 25.81
C VAL A 392 2.03 2.86 24.60
N PHE A 393 2.08 2.28 23.40
CA PHE A 393 2.36 2.99 22.16
C PHE A 393 1.12 3.20 21.28
N GLY A 394 -0.05 2.69 21.69
CA GLY A 394 -1.31 2.85 20.97
C GLY A 394 -1.32 2.25 19.57
N LEU A 395 -0.47 1.26 19.28
CA LEU A 395 -0.29 0.65 17.96
C LEU A 395 -1.11 -0.63 17.79
N GLY A 396 -1.56 -0.91 16.57
CA GLY A 396 -2.15 -2.19 16.19
C GLY A 396 -3.53 -2.45 16.77
N ARG A 397 -4.35 -1.42 16.92
CA ARG A 397 -5.73 -1.49 17.42
C ARG A 397 -6.78 -1.12 16.37
N ASP A 398 -6.33 -0.64 15.21
CA ASP A 398 -7.18 -0.16 14.10
C ASP A 398 -8.12 1.01 14.53
N ASP A 399 -7.63 1.87 15.43
CA ASP A 399 -8.40 2.97 16.03
C ASP A 399 -7.81 4.37 15.79
N TRP A 400 -6.73 4.50 15.00
CA TRP A 400 -6.18 5.81 14.72
C TRP A 400 -7.04 6.60 13.74
N ALA A 401 -7.38 7.81 14.13
CA ALA A 401 -8.20 8.75 13.37
C ALA A 401 -7.38 10.01 13.02
N ILE A 402 -6.40 9.91 12.12
CA ILE A 402 -5.48 11.01 11.81
C ILE A 402 -6.08 12.14 10.95
N GLY A 403 -7.22 11.91 10.31
CA GLY A 403 -7.87 12.86 9.41
C GLY A 403 -7.90 12.43 7.95
N VAL A 404 -7.09 11.46 7.58
CA VAL A 404 -7.05 10.77 6.27
C VAL A 404 -6.86 9.28 6.50
N PRO A 405 -7.01 8.42 5.47
CA PRO A 405 -6.74 6.99 5.62
C PRO A 405 -5.32 6.72 6.13
N SER A 406 -5.20 5.87 7.14
CA SER A 406 -3.92 5.46 7.73
C SER A 406 -3.97 4.01 8.22
N PHE A 407 -2.80 3.45 8.48
CA PHE A 407 -2.62 2.16 9.12
C PHE A 407 -1.82 2.37 10.42
N ASP A 408 -2.38 1.95 11.55
CA ASP A 408 -1.80 2.16 12.88
C ASP A 408 -0.82 1.06 13.32
N GLY A 409 -0.34 0.27 12.34
CA GLY A 409 0.60 -0.82 12.57
C GLY A 409 -0.07 -2.15 12.88
N ALA A 410 0.72 -3.20 12.94
CA ALA A 410 0.29 -4.51 13.41
C ALA A 410 1.41 -5.18 14.21
N VAL A 411 1.09 -5.59 15.42
CA VAL A 411 1.95 -6.39 16.30
C VAL A 411 1.13 -7.59 16.79
N PRO A 412 0.96 -8.61 15.93
CA PRO A 412 0.10 -9.74 16.25
C PRO A 412 0.70 -10.62 17.35
N VAL A 413 -0.16 -11.31 18.09
CA VAL A 413 0.27 -12.36 19.01
C VAL A 413 0.94 -13.47 18.20
N GLN A 414 2.16 -13.81 18.57
CA GLN A 414 2.96 -14.83 17.90
C GLN A 414 3.69 -15.72 18.89
N SER A 415 3.90 -16.99 18.52
CA SER A 415 4.58 -17.99 19.34
C SER A 415 5.88 -18.46 18.69
N ALA A 416 6.64 -19.25 19.43
CA ALA A 416 7.87 -19.91 18.95
C ALA A 416 8.80 -18.96 18.20
N ALA A 417 9.34 -19.38 17.06
CA ALA A 417 10.31 -18.61 16.29
C ALA A 417 9.76 -17.26 15.79
N GLN A 418 8.46 -17.19 15.47
CA GLN A 418 7.81 -15.94 15.01
C GLN A 418 7.77 -14.90 16.14
N LYS A 419 7.52 -15.30 17.40
CA LYS A 419 7.64 -14.41 18.56
C LYS A 419 9.05 -13.80 18.65
N ALA A 420 10.07 -14.64 18.56
CA ALA A 420 11.47 -14.17 18.60
C ALA A 420 11.80 -13.22 17.45
N ALA A 421 11.31 -13.50 16.24
CA ALA A 421 11.47 -12.62 15.09
C ALA A 421 10.76 -11.27 15.29
N SER A 422 9.58 -11.27 15.93
CA SER A 422 8.82 -10.04 16.24
C SER A 422 9.59 -9.10 17.16
N LEU A 423 10.38 -9.62 18.11
CA LEU A 423 11.21 -8.81 19.02
C LEU A 423 12.26 -7.95 18.29
N ILE A 424 12.61 -8.31 17.07
CA ILE A 424 13.56 -7.58 16.22
C ILE A 424 12.90 -6.95 14.99
N GLY A 425 11.56 -6.86 14.98
CA GLY A 425 10.79 -6.19 13.93
C GLY A 425 10.66 -6.99 12.63
N GLN A 426 10.69 -8.31 12.75
CA GLN A 426 10.42 -9.28 11.67
C GLN A 426 9.16 -10.09 12.00
N GLY A 427 9.00 -11.26 11.46
CA GLY A 427 7.79 -12.07 11.67
C GLY A 427 6.55 -11.37 11.10
N GLY A 428 5.47 -11.33 11.88
CA GLY A 428 4.20 -10.71 11.50
C GLY A 428 4.10 -9.21 11.77
N VAL A 429 5.12 -8.58 12.37
CA VAL A 429 5.08 -7.14 12.68
C VAL A 429 5.08 -6.31 11.40
N ARG A 430 4.17 -5.33 11.32
CA ARG A 430 4.03 -4.41 10.19
C ARG A 430 3.88 -2.98 10.68
N MET A 431 4.63 -2.06 10.07
CA MET A 431 4.67 -0.64 10.41
C MET A 431 4.82 0.22 9.16
N ASN A 432 4.60 1.52 9.33
CA ASN A 432 4.93 2.57 8.38
C ASN A 432 5.75 3.69 9.09
N PRO A 433 6.26 4.68 8.36
CA PRO A 433 6.99 5.80 8.95
C PRO A 433 6.21 6.55 10.04
N LEU A 434 4.89 6.74 9.91
CA LEU A 434 4.07 7.38 10.93
C LEU A 434 4.08 6.61 12.25
N ASN A 435 3.96 5.28 12.19
CA ASN A 435 4.01 4.43 13.38
C ASN A 435 5.37 4.55 14.10
N MET A 436 6.46 4.50 13.35
CA MET A 436 7.80 4.57 13.94
C MET A 436 8.17 5.98 14.43
N ALA A 437 7.66 7.04 13.78
CA ALA A 437 7.76 8.40 14.29
C ALA A 437 7.00 8.55 15.61
N SER A 438 5.77 7.99 15.71
CA SER A 438 4.98 7.96 16.93
C SER A 438 5.68 7.20 18.07
N VAL A 439 6.37 6.09 17.76
CA VAL A 439 7.18 5.37 18.77
C VAL A 439 8.27 6.28 19.35
N SER A 440 9.04 6.96 18.50
CA SER A 440 10.08 7.91 18.96
C SER A 440 9.48 9.10 19.68
N ALA A 441 8.32 9.62 19.23
CA ALA A 441 7.58 10.68 19.90
C ALA A 441 7.14 10.27 21.32
N THR A 442 6.64 9.04 21.48
CA THR A 442 6.23 8.47 22.78
C THR A 442 7.41 8.35 23.74
N VAL A 443 8.59 7.95 23.24
CA VAL A 443 9.82 7.95 24.07
C VAL A 443 10.21 9.38 24.45
N ARG A 444 10.13 10.31 23.52
CA ARG A 444 10.54 11.70 23.76
C ARG A 444 9.60 12.44 24.73
N SER A 445 8.28 12.32 24.54
CA SER A 445 7.29 12.98 25.40
C SER A 445 7.04 12.25 26.73
N GLY A 446 7.21 10.92 26.74
CA GLY A 446 6.88 10.04 27.88
C GLY A 446 5.44 9.55 27.86
N ALA A 447 4.65 9.90 26.86
CA ALA A 447 3.28 9.45 26.68
C ALA A 447 2.95 9.31 25.18
N PHE A 448 2.05 8.38 24.86
CA PHE A 448 1.50 8.28 23.52
C PHE A 448 0.54 9.44 23.25
N HIS A 449 0.78 10.13 22.15
CA HIS A 449 -0.13 11.11 21.55
C HIS A 449 -0.46 10.61 20.15
N GLN A 450 -1.72 10.23 19.90
CA GLN A 450 -2.11 9.78 18.57
C GLN A 450 -1.77 10.83 17.52
N PRO A 451 -1.03 10.48 16.46
CA PRO A 451 -0.77 11.44 15.37
C PRO A 451 -2.05 11.93 14.71
N TYR A 452 -2.08 13.19 14.29
CA TYR A 452 -3.19 13.76 13.52
C TYR A 452 -2.70 14.81 12.52
N LEU A 453 -3.39 14.85 11.36
CA LEU A 453 -3.13 15.77 10.25
C LEU A 453 -4.11 16.96 10.24
N VAL A 454 -5.35 16.71 10.64
CA VAL A 454 -6.41 17.71 10.78
C VAL A 454 -6.84 17.73 12.24
N ALA A 455 -7.03 18.90 12.82
CA ALA A 455 -7.44 19.02 14.22
C ALA A 455 -8.74 18.23 14.48
N PRO A 456 -8.81 17.44 15.57
CA PRO A 456 -9.98 16.59 15.84
C PRO A 456 -11.29 17.39 16.01
N SER A 457 -11.19 18.66 16.39
CA SER A 457 -12.34 19.58 16.52
C SER A 457 -13.05 19.86 15.20
N VAL A 458 -12.41 19.66 14.04
CA VAL A 458 -13.00 19.92 12.72
C VAL A 458 -14.16 18.97 12.41
N ASP A 459 -14.06 17.74 12.85
CA ASP A 459 -15.08 16.69 12.61
C ASP A 459 -15.55 15.99 13.89
N GLY A 460 -15.15 16.48 15.06
CA GLY A 460 -15.60 15.97 16.36
C GLY A 460 -15.09 14.56 16.70
N ARG A 461 -14.02 14.09 16.03
CA ARG A 461 -13.48 12.76 16.29
C ARG A 461 -12.68 12.70 17.60
N THR A 462 -12.72 11.54 18.22
CA THR A 462 -11.89 11.23 19.38
C THR A 462 -10.58 10.60 18.92
N LEU A 463 -9.46 11.09 19.45
CA LEU A 463 -8.15 10.49 19.23
C LEU A 463 -7.95 9.27 20.14
N ALA A 464 -7.28 8.25 19.63
CA ALA A 464 -6.90 7.08 20.39
C ALA A 464 -5.96 7.45 21.54
N THR A 465 -6.09 6.76 22.67
CA THR A 465 -5.25 6.95 23.85
C THR A 465 -4.59 5.64 24.25
N ALA A 466 -3.39 5.70 24.80
CA ALA A 466 -2.77 4.55 25.45
C ALA A 466 -3.40 4.30 26.84
N SER A 467 -3.59 3.04 27.20
CA SER A 467 -4.20 2.68 28.50
C SER A 467 -3.26 2.86 29.67
N ARG A 468 -1.94 2.92 29.42
CA ARG A 468 -0.91 3.14 30.44
C ARG A 468 0.33 3.87 29.86
N LYS A 469 1.11 4.44 30.74
CA LYS A 469 2.42 5.03 30.41
C LYS A 469 3.55 4.10 30.86
N MET A 470 4.72 4.26 30.31
CA MET A 470 5.94 3.67 30.83
C MET A 470 6.28 4.25 32.22
N SER A 471 6.93 3.47 33.07
CA SER A 471 7.49 4.00 34.31
C SER A 471 8.57 5.05 33.98
N ALA A 472 8.78 6.03 34.88
CA ALA A 472 9.82 7.04 34.72
C ALA A 472 11.21 6.40 34.56
N GLY A 473 11.48 5.31 35.29
CA GLY A 473 12.75 4.59 35.17
C GLY A 473 12.93 3.87 33.83
N THR A 474 11.86 3.27 33.28
CA THR A 474 11.89 2.67 31.94
C THR A 474 12.13 3.75 30.89
N LEU A 475 11.41 4.86 30.97
CA LEU A 475 11.53 5.99 30.05
C LEU A 475 12.94 6.58 30.04
N ALA A 476 13.53 6.80 31.22
CA ALA A 476 14.89 7.33 31.35
C ALA A 476 15.92 6.41 30.66
N GLN A 477 15.84 5.11 30.93
CA GLN A 477 16.73 4.13 30.30
C GLN A 477 16.53 4.08 28.78
N LEU A 478 15.27 4.13 28.30
CA LEU A 478 14.99 4.08 26.86
C LEU A 478 15.53 5.30 26.12
N ARG A 479 15.42 6.51 26.72
CA ARG A 479 16.05 7.74 26.20
C ARG A 479 17.57 7.60 26.18
N GLU A 480 18.17 7.08 27.24
CA GLU A 480 19.60 6.79 27.31
C GLU A 480 20.05 5.82 26.20
N LEU A 481 19.32 4.72 25.96
CA LEU A 481 19.62 3.79 24.87
C LEU A 481 19.61 4.47 23.51
N MET A 482 18.60 5.30 23.25
CA MET A 482 18.46 6.01 21.97
C MET A 482 19.49 7.13 21.80
N ALA A 483 19.78 7.90 22.86
CA ALA A 483 20.84 8.93 22.85
C ALA A 483 22.21 8.30 22.60
N TYR A 484 22.55 7.26 23.34
CA TYR A 484 23.82 6.54 23.14
C TYR A 484 23.94 5.96 21.73
N THR A 485 22.81 5.54 21.11
CA THR A 485 22.81 5.07 19.72
C THR A 485 23.05 6.21 18.73
N ALA A 486 22.50 7.39 19.00
CA ALA A 486 22.72 8.58 18.19
C ALA A 486 24.17 9.08 18.25
N ASP A 487 24.83 8.96 19.42
CA ASP A 487 26.20 9.47 19.64
C ASP A 487 27.29 8.46 19.25
N TYR A 488 27.11 7.18 19.59
CA TYR A 488 28.17 6.16 19.54
C TYR A 488 27.76 4.87 18.82
N GLY A 489 26.49 4.75 18.40
CA GLY A 489 25.94 3.55 17.80
C GLY A 489 25.85 3.61 16.27
N THR A 490 25.00 2.74 15.75
CA THR A 490 24.75 2.64 14.29
C THR A 490 24.08 3.87 13.69
N ALA A 491 23.60 4.81 14.50
CA ALA A 491 22.99 6.06 14.05
C ALA A 491 23.96 7.26 14.07
N ALA A 492 25.17 7.13 14.63
CA ALA A 492 26.07 8.24 14.92
C ALA A 492 26.43 9.06 13.67
N GLU A 493 26.75 8.41 12.56
CA GLU A 493 27.09 9.10 11.31
C GLU A 493 25.91 9.93 10.78
N ALA A 494 24.71 9.35 10.74
CA ALA A 494 23.52 10.05 10.28
C ALA A 494 23.12 11.21 11.19
N MET A 495 23.26 11.05 12.52
CA MET A 495 22.89 12.05 13.51
C MET A 495 23.97 13.12 13.74
N ALA A 496 25.16 12.96 13.15
CA ALA A 496 26.24 13.93 13.30
C ALA A 496 25.79 15.36 12.96
N GLY A 497 26.02 16.30 13.89
CA GLY A 497 25.63 17.70 13.74
C GLY A 497 24.12 17.97 13.78
N VAL A 498 23.29 17.06 14.28
CA VAL A 498 21.91 17.33 14.70
C VAL A 498 22.00 17.92 16.13
N PRO A 499 21.62 19.19 16.34
CA PRO A 499 21.73 19.81 17.68
C PRO A 499 20.58 19.38 18.60
N GLY A 500 20.68 19.70 19.90
CA GLY A 500 19.61 19.48 20.88
C GLY A 500 19.63 18.11 21.55
N ASP A 501 18.55 17.78 22.25
CA ASP A 501 18.35 16.48 22.90
C ASP A 501 17.88 15.44 21.88
N THR A 502 18.77 14.54 21.51
CA THR A 502 18.57 13.59 20.40
C THR A 502 18.55 12.13 20.87
N GLY A 503 17.83 11.32 20.14
CA GLY A 503 17.88 9.87 20.27
C GLY A 503 17.47 9.19 18.97
N ALA A 504 18.09 8.07 18.66
CA ALA A 504 17.87 7.40 17.36
C ALA A 504 17.93 5.88 17.44
N LYS A 505 17.35 5.23 16.42
CA LYS A 505 17.51 3.79 16.16
C LYS A 505 17.48 3.49 14.66
N THR A 506 18.50 2.78 14.21
CA THR A 506 18.57 2.24 12.85
C THR A 506 17.81 0.92 12.72
N GLY A 507 17.35 0.61 11.52
CA GLY A 507 16.76 -0.66 11.19
C GLY A 507 17.16 -1.14 9.79
N SER A 508 17.25 -2.44 9.64
CA SER A 508 17.35 -3.13 8.37
C SER A 508 16.36 -4.28 8.41
N ALA A 509 15.40 -4.30 7.49
CA ALA A 509 14.38 -5.34 7.44
C ALA A 509 14.57 -6.18 6.18
N GLU A 510 14.93 -7.44 6.38
CA GLU A 510 15.04 -8.41 5.30
C GLU A 510 13.66 -8.68 4.70
N VAL A 511 13.59 -8.75 3.38
CA VAL A 511 12.38 -9.05 2.62
C VAL A 511 12.70 -10.15 1.62
N ASP A 512 11.90 -11.20 1.62
CA ASP A 512 12.07 -12.33 0.72
C ASP A 512 12.06 -11.85 -0.74
N GLY A 513 13.03 -12.33 -1.53
CA GLY A 513 13.17 -11.96 -2.93
C GLY A 513 13.85 -10.60 -3.20
N GLN A 514 14.13 -9.79 -2.18
CA GLN A 514 14.90 -8.55 -2.35
C GLN A 514 16.42 -8.80 -2.18
N LYS A 515 17.24 -8.09 -2.97
CA LYS A 515 18.70 -8.17 -2.88
C LYS A 515 19.26 -7.39 -1.68
N LYS A 516 18.56 -6.33 -1.27
CA LYS A 516 18.95 -5.47 -0.14
C LYS A 516 17.74 -5.32 0.80
N PRO A 517 17.97 -5.21 2.12
CA PRO A 517 16.90 -4.97 3.08
C PRO A 517 16.24 -3.61 2.86
N ASN A 518 15.07 -3.43 3.44
CA ASN A 518 14.49 -2.10 3.62
C ASN A 518 15.24 -1.38 4.74
N GLY A 519 15.83 -0.23 4.42
CA GLY A 519 16.53 0.61 5.39
C GLY A 519 15.54 1.47 6.16
N TRP A 520 15.55 1.38 7.49
CA TRP A 520 14.71 2.12 8.39
C TRP A 520 15.51 3.01 9.34
N PHE A 521 14.95 4.14 9.69
CA PHE A 521 15.50 5.01 10.71
C PHE A 521 14.38 5.72 11.46
N THR A 522 14.49 5.77 12.79
CA THR A 522 13.59 6.57 13.63
C THR A 522 14.41 7.35 14.64
N ALA A 523 14.04 8.61 14.86
CA ALA A 523 14.75 9.47 15.79
C ALA A 523 13.85 10.58 16.32
N TYR A 524 14.28 11.18 17.41
CA TYR A 524 13.75 12.44 17.91
C TYR A 524 14.87 13.47 18.09
N ARG A 525 14.49 14.73 18.07
CA ARG A 525 15.25 15.89 18.50
C ARG A 525 14.33 16.88 19.19
N ASP A 526 14.61 17.21 20.44
CA ASP A 526 13.76 18.10 21.25
C ASP A 526 12.26 17.67 21.17
N ASP A 527 11.35 18.53 20.69
CA ASP A 527 9.93 18.19 20.54
C ASP A 527 9.55 17.62 19.16
N LEU A 528 10.52 17.21 18.36
CA LEU A 528 10.33 16.63 17.04
C LEU A 528 10.67 15.15 17.04
N ALA A 529 9.86 14.34 16.35
CA ALA A 529 10.14 12.94 16.12
C ALA A 529 9.87 12.58 14.65
N ALA A 530 10.78 11.84 14.03
CA ALA A 530 10.69 11.47 12.64
C ALA A 530 11.07 10.01 12.40
N ALA A 531 10.48 9.42 11.36
CA ALA A 531 10.95 8.13 10.86
C ALA A 531 10.86 8.08 9.34
N ALA A 532 11.77 7.31 8.76
CA ALA A 532 11.83 7.08 7.32
C ALA A 532 12.09 5.62 7.00
N VAL A 533 11.64 5.20 5.80
CA VAL A 533 11.98 3.94 5.17
C VAL A 533 12.49 4.17 3.75
N VAL A 534 13.52 3.43 3.35
CA VAL A 534 13.98 3.32 1.96
C VAL A 534 13.90 1.85 1.58
N GLN A 535 12.91 1.49 0.76
CA GLN A 535 12.68 0.11 0.36
C GLN A 535 13.81 -0.38 -0.56
N ALA A 536 14.33 -1.57 -0.29
CA ALA A 536 15.49 -2.15 -0.95
C ALA A 536 16.73 -1.23 -0.94
N GLY A 537 16.81 -0.32 0.06
CA GLY A 537 17.89 0.67 0.17
C GLY A 537 19.19 0.11 0.74
N GLY A 538 19.12 -0.89 1.61
CA GLY A 538 20.24 -1.39 2.40
C GLY A 538 20.14 -0.98 3.87
N HIS A 539 21.26 -0.66 4.52
CA HIS A 539 21.26 -0.28 5.94
C HIS A 539 20.58 1.06 6.18
N GLY A 540 19.79 1.11 7.26
CA GLY A 540 18.98 2.30 7.58
C GLY A 540 19.81 3.53 7.94
N GLY A 541 20.97 3.36 8.58
CA GLY A 541 21.90 4.45 8.88
C GLY A 541 22.31 5.23 7.62
N ASP A 542 22.63 4.49 6.53
CA ASP A 542 23.16 5.06 5.30
C ASP A 542 22.07 5.62 4.37
N THR A 543 20.83 5.15 4.53
CA THR A 543 19.76 5.44 3.57
C THR A 543 18.62 6.27 4.14
N ALA A 544 17.95 5.79 5.18
CA ALA A 544 16.85 6.49 5.85
C ALA A 544 17.34 7.54 6.86
N GLY A 545 18.51 7.31 7.49
CA GLY A 545 19.12 8.20 8.48
C GLY A 545 19.35 9.63 7.97
N PRO A 546 20.00 9.83 6.81
CA PRO A 546 20.19 11.17 6.25
C PRO A 546 18.88 11.93 5.98
N ILE A 547 17.80 11.22 5.61
CA ILE A 547 16.47 11.82 5.41
C ILE A 547 15.93 12.36 6.74
N VAL A 548 15.93 11.52 7.78
CA VAL A 548 15.43 11.88 9.11
C VAL A 548 16.27 13.01 9.72
N ALA A 549 17.59 12.89 9.69
CA ALA A 549 18.49 13.90 10.23
C ALA A 549 18.31 15.27 9.56
N ALA A 550 18.11 15.30 8.23
CA ALA A 550 17.88 16.54 7.50
C ALA A 550 16.57 17.23 7.94
N LEU A 551 15.49 16.45 8.18
CA LEU A 551 14.23 17.01 8.68
C LEU A 551 14.35 17.51 10.12
N LEU A 552 15.00 16.74 10.99
CA LEU A 552 15.23 17.16 12.37
C LEU A 552 16.08 18.44 12.44
N LYS A 553 17.07 18.61 11.55
CA LYS A 553 17.85 19.86 11.44
C LYS A 553 17.02 21.03 10.95
N ALA A 554 16.09 20.80 10.02
CA ALA A 554 15.25 21.84 9.44
C ALA A 554 14.19 22.39 10.43
N GLY A 555 13.81 21.63 11.44
CA GLY A 555 12.74 21.98 12.38
C GLY A 555 13.19 22.73 13.64
N GLY A 556 14.40 23.24 13.67
CA GLY A 556 14.84 23.98 14.85
C GLY A 556 16.06 24.85 14.67
#